data_7a281b6d7cd344a1ea20346e77b1251d
#
_entry.id   7a281b6d7cd344a1ea20346e77b1251d
#
_cell.length_a   1.000
_cell.length_b   1.000
_cell.length_c   1.000
_cell.angle_alpha   90.00
_cell.angle_beta   90.00
_cell.angle_gamma   90.00
#
_symmetry.space_group_name_H-M   'P 1'
#
loop_
_entity.id
_entity.type
_entity.pdbx_description
1 polymer ?
#
loop_
_entity_poly.entity_id
_entity_poly.type
_entity_poly.pdbx_seq_one_letter_code
_entity_poly.pdbx_strand_id
1 'polypeptide(L)'
;AGGGSDVSPYSNIYGGLILNATINLYAYCTIEETDNGQIVIDAFDSHCHKSYSSAKLLMIDGDASLIKGVYNRIIHDYDLEAKSFKITTYNDAPAGSGLGTSSTMVVCILKAFIEWLSLPLGDYETSRLAYEIERKDLGLSGGKQDQYAAAFGGFNYMEFLPNDIVIVNPLKMKRWIVDELEASMVLYFTGASRSSAAIIDEQKKNTSSGNQTAIEAMHRIKQSAVDMKLALLKGDMAEFAHIIGQAWEDKKKMANGITNPTIQKAFDVAFAAGAKAGKVSGAGGGGFIMFVVEPVRKCEVVESLQKLDGFVMPFQFSDGGAHGWKIYSTDKV
;
A
#
# COMPACT_ATOMS: atom_id res chain seq x y z
N ALA A 1 -7.43 5.75 7.35
CA ALA A 1 -7.06 6.63 8.47
C ALA A 1 -5.95 6.00 9.30
N GLY A 2 -5.31 6.78 10.19
CA GLY A 2 -4.24 6.28 11.07
C GLY A 2 -2.87 6.17 10.40
N GLY A 3 -2.74 6.42 9.12
CA GLY A 3 -1.52 6.16 8.34
C GLY A 3 -0.28 6.87 8.86
N GLY A 4 0.75 6.08 9.14
CA GLY A 4 1.99 6.48 9.81
C GLY A 4 2.09 5.97 11.25
N SER A 5 0.96 5.68 11.94
CA SER A 5 0.99 5.15 13.30
C SER A 5 1.48 3.70 13.37
N ASP A 6 1.53 2.99 12.25
CA ASP A 6 2.10 1.65 12.07
C ASP A 6 3.64 1.63 11.91
N VAL A 7 4.27 2.82 11.81
CA VAL A 7 5.71 2.95 11.60
C VAL A 7 6.45 2.92 12.95
N SER A 8 7.48 2.06 13.08
CA SER A 8 8.40 2.09 14.23
C SER A 8 9.29 3.35 14.18
N PRO A 9 9.62 3.99 15.32
CA PRO A 9 9.39 3.52 16.68
C PRO A 9 8.02 3.87 17.27
N TYR A 10 7.19 4.70 16.60
CA TYR A 10 5.90 5.13 17.14
C TYR A 10 4.99 3.95 17.51
N SER A 11 4.82 2.99 16.59
CA SER A 11 3.96 1.82 16.86
C SER A 11 4.45 0.98 18.05
N ASN A 12 5.75 0.88 18.25
CA ASN A 12 6.32 0.09 19.34
C ASN A 12 6.15 0.74 20.71
N ILE A 13 6.12 2.09 20.75
CA ILE A 13 6.02 2.86 21.99
C ILE A 13 4.56 3.11 22.37
N TYR A 14 3.74 3.52 21.39
CA TYR A 14 2.38 4.02 21.63
C TYR A 14 1.30 3.12 21.03
N GLY A 15 1.68 2.06 20.32
CA GLY A 15 0.77 1.29 19.47
C GLY A 15 0.29 2.06 18.26
N GLY A 16 -0.06 1.36 17.17
CA GLY A 16 -0.61 1.95 15.95
C GLY A 16 -2.04 1.49 15.70
N LEU A 17 -2.85 2.33 15.06
CA LEU A 17 -4.21 2.00 14.62
C LEU A 17 -4.37 2.47 13.17
N ILE A 18 -4.81 1.57 12.31
CA ILE A 18 -5.04 1.85 10.88
C ILE A 18 -6.44 1.41 10.50
N LEU A 19 -7.13 2.27 9.74
CA LEU A 19 -8.28 1.89 8.96
C LEU A 19 -7.91 2.03 7.49
N ASN A 20 -7.96 0.94 6.75
CA ASN A 20 -7.71 0.91 5.31
C ASN A 20 -8.77 0.13 4.54
N ALA A 21 -8.72 0.25 3.24
CA ALA A 21 -9.50 -0.54 2.31
C ALA A 21 -8.67 -0.81 1.05
N THR A 22 -8.83 -1.98 0.46
CA THR A 22 -8.21 -2.32 -0.81
C THR A 22 -9.09 -1.92 -1.99
N ILE A 23 -8.44 -1.63 -3.11
CA ILE A 23 -9.09 -1.20 -4.35
C ILE A 23 -8.67 -2.12 -5.52
N ASN A 24 -9.42 -2.07 -6.61
CA ASN A 24 -9.20 -2.88 -7.81
C ASN A 24 -8.04 -2.40 -8.70
N LEU A 25 -6.95 -1.93 -8.10
CA LEU A 25 -5.67 -1.70 -8.77
C LEU A 25 -4.71 -2.78 -8.28
N TYR A 26 -4.48 -3.78 -9.12
CA TYR A 26 -3.81 -5.01 -8.73
C TYR A 26 -2.33 -5.04 -9.09
N ALA A 27 -1.58 -5.85 -8.34
CA ALA A 27 -0.28 -6.36 -8.74
C ALA A 27 -0.44 -7.81 -9.23
N TYR A 28 0.29 -8.15 -10.27
CA TYR A 28 0.25 -9.46 -10.90
C TYR A 28 1.64 -10.09 -10.91
N CYS A 29 1.69 -11.40 -10.63
CA CYS A 29 2.91 -12.18 -10.71
C CYS A 29 2.60 -13.55 -11.31
N THR A 30 3.34 -13.92 -12.35
CA THR A 30 3.27 -15.25 -12.95
C THR A 30 4.62 -15.92 -12.84
N ILE A 31 4.65 -17.18 -12.42
CA ILE A 31 5.84 -18.03 -12.40
C ILE A 31 5.64 -19.19 -13.37
N GLU A 32 6.60 -19.35 -14.27
CA GLU A 32 6.70 -20.48 -15.20
C GLU A 32 7.94 -21.29 -14.81
N GLU A 33 7.76 -22.52 -14.36
CA GLU A 33 8.86 -23.42 -14.04
C GLU A 33 9.61 -23.83 -15.30
N THR A 34 10.95 -23.82 -15.24
CA THR A 34 11.83 -24.23 -16.35
C THR A 34 12.91 -25.20 -15.82
N ASP A 35 13.61 -25.85 -16.74
CA ASP A 35 14.71 -26.78 -16.45
C ASP A 35 16.04 -26.35 -17.06
N ASN A 36 16.11 -25.12 -17.57
CA ASN A 36 17.26 -24.61 -18.33
C ASN A 36 18.40 -24.04 -17.45
N GLY A 37 18.33 -24.18 -16.13
CA GLY A 37 19.33 -23.66 -15.21
C GLY A 37 19.36 -22.15 -15.08
N GLN A 38 18.27 -21.45 -15.43
CA GLN A 38 18.21 -20.00 -15.39
C GLN A 38 17.00 -19.47 -14.60
N ILE A 39 17.16 -18.27 -14.08
CA ILE A 39 16.09 -17.44 -13.53
C ILE A 39 15.93 -16.24 -14.46
N VAL A 40 14.79 -16.16 -15.15
CA VAL A 40 14.46 -15.05 -16.06
C VAL A 40 13.47 -14.14 -15.35
N ILE A 41 13.79 -12.85 -15.26
CA ILE A 41 12.95 -11.83 -14.59
C ILE A 41 12.47 -10.83 -15.64
N ASP A 42 11.15 -10.75 -15.81
CA ASP A 42 10.43 -9.81 -16.64
C ASP A 42 9.55 -8.91 -15.75
N ALA A 43 10.13 -7.85 -15.19
CA ALA A 43 9.40 -6.90 -14.35
C ALA A 43 9.00 -5.66 -15.19
N PHE A 44 7.78 -5.67 -15.72
CA PHE A 44 7.29 -4.64 -16.66
C PHE A 44 7.14 -3.27 -16.00
N ASP A 45 6.75 -3.23 -14.72
CA ASP A 45 6.58 -2.02 -13.92
C ASP A 45 7.90 -1.28 -13.65
N SER A 46 9.03 -1.99 -13.64
CA SER A 46 10.37 -1.43 -13.44
C SER A 46 11.24 -1.45 -14.70
N HIS A 47 10.68 -1.85 -15.85
CA HIS A 47 11.40 -2.04 -17.13
C HIS A 47 12.66 -2.92 -16.99
N CYS A 48 12.61 -3.91 -16.09
CA CYS A 48 13.70 -4.84 -15.84
C CYS A 48 13.47 -6.15 -16.58
N HIS A 49 14.34 -6.48 -17.55
CA HIS A 49 14.35 -7.73 -18.30
C HIS A 49 15.75 -8.34 -18.18
N LYS A 50 15.93 -9.31 -17.26
CA LYS A 50 17.24 -9.89 -16.96
C LYS A 50 17.16 -11.39 -16.77
N SER A 51 18.29 -12.06 -17.09
CA SER A 51 18.47 -13.48 -16.84
C SER A 51 19.69 -13.70 -15.94
N TYR A 52 19.54 -14.61 -15.01
CA TYR A 52 20.57 -15.00 -14.04
C TYR A 52 20.74 -16.52 -14.07
N SER A 53 21.96 -17.00 -13.88
CA SER A 53 22.15 -18.43 -13.59
C SER A 53 21.43 -18.80 -12.31
N SER A 54 20.76 -19.97 -12.31
CA SER A 54 20.08 -20.49 -11.13
C SER A 54 21.10 -20.68 -9.99
N ALA A 55 20.82 -20.11 -8.82
CA ALA A 55 21.65 -20.18 -7.64
C ALA A 55 20.75 -20.11 -6.39
N LYS A 56 21.22 -20.66 -5.24
CA LYS A 56 20.48 -20.56 -3.97
C LYS A 56 20.39 -19.13 -3.43
N LEU A 57 21.28 -18.25 -3.86
CA LEU A 57 21.30 -16.83 -3.46
C LEU A 57 21.55 -15.95 -4.69
N LEU A 58 20.65 -15.01 -4.95
CA LEU A 58 20.80 -13.97 -5.95
C LEU A 58 21.35 -12.69 -5.29
N MET A 59 22.34 -12.07 -5.92
CA MET A 59 22.89 -10.79 -5.43
C MET A 59 21.83 -9.68 -5.54
N ILE A 60 21.62 -8.93 -4.46
CA ILE A 60 20.80 -7.73 -4.44
C ILE A 60 21.64 -6.57 -4.94
N ASP A 61 21.48 -6.22 -6.20
CA ASP A 61 22.27 -5.20 -6.94
C ASP A 61 21.45 -3.98 -7.37
N GLY A 62 20.25 -3.82 -6.83
CA GLY A 62 19.30 -2.76 -7.19
C GLY A 62 18.26 -3.19 -8.21
N ASP A 63 18.61 -4.06 -9.17
CA ASP A 63 17.67 -4.54 -10.18
C ASP A 63 16.78 -5.66 -9.62
N ALA A 64 15.46 -5.53 -9.84
CA ALA A 64 14.46 -6.52 -9.41
C ALA A 64 14.62 -6.97 -7.93
N SER A 65 15.04 -6.05 -7.07
CA SER A 65 15.39 -6.35 -5.67
C SER A 65 14.26 -7.03 -4.90
N LEU A 66 13.00 -6.68 -5.16
CA LEU A 66 11.84 -7.30 -4.50
C LEU A 66 11.73 -8.77 -4.87
N ILE A 67 11.88 -9.12 -6.15
CA ILE A 67 11.81 -10.51 -6.64
C ILE A 67 12.98 -11.33 -6.06
N LYS A 68 14.19 -10.77 -6.11
CA LYS A 68 15.39 -11.43 -5.56
C LYS A 68 15.29 -11.60 -4.05
N GLY A 69 14.79 -10.61 -3.32
CA GLY A 69 14.59 -10.67 -1.88
C GLY A 69 13.61 -11.78 -1.49
N VAL A 70 12.47 -11.88 -2.17
CA VAL A 70 11.48 -12.94 -1.95
C VAL A 70 12.10 -14.32 -2.27
N TYR A 71 12.73 -14.47 -3.43
CA TYR A 71 13.38 -15.72 -3.83
C TYR A 71 14.41 -16.17 -2.79
N ASN A 72 15.35 -15.30 -2.45
CA ASN A 72 16.42 -15.60 -1.49
C ASN A 72 15.86 -16.05 -0.13
N ARG A 73 14.83 -15.35 0.34
CA ARG A 73 14.20 -15.66 1.63
C ARG A 73 13.46 -16.99 1.60
N ILE A 74 12.71 -17.30 0.55
CA ILE A 74 12.03 -18.59 0.38
C ILE A 74 13.02 -19.74 0.29
N ILE A 75 14.07 -19.62 -0.54
CA ILE A 75 15.10 -20.66 -0.67
C ILE A 75 15.78 -20.93 0.67
N HIS A 76 16.11 -19.87 1.42
CA HIS A 76 16.74 -19.97 2.72
C HIS A 76 15.83 -20.60 3.79
N ASP A 77 14.62 -20.07 3.96
CA ASP A 77 13.75 -20.45 5.08
C ASP A 77 13.20 -21.89 4.93
N TYR A 78 13.12 -22.40 3.70
CA TYR A 78 12.64 -23.75 3.41
C TYR A 78 13.76 -24.71 2.99
N ASP A 79 15.03 -24.29 3.08
CA ASP A 79 16.22 -25.07 2.68
C ASP A 79 16.06 -25.74 1.30
N LEU A 80 15.60 -24.95 0.32
CA LEU A 80 15.35 -25.46 -1.02
C LEU A 80 16.60 -25.42 -1.88
N GLU A 81 16.66 -26.33 -2.86
CA GLU A 81 17.64 -26.25 -3.93
C GLU A 81 17.34 -25.07 -4.86
N ALA A 82 18.38 -24.60 -5.55
CA ALA A 82 18.24 -23.54 -6.55
C ALA A 82 17.17 -23.88 -7.58
N LYS A 83 16.27 -22.92 -7.86
CA LYS A 83 15.16 -23.10 -8.80
C LYS A 83 15.47 -22.47 -10.15
N SER A 84 14.90 -23.03 -11.20
CA SER A 84 14.95 -22.53 -12.57
C SER A 84 13.52 -22.15 -12.97
N PHE A 85 13.30 -20.89 -13.33
CA PHE A 85 11.97 -20.38 -13.64
C PHE A 85 12.03 -19.06 -14.39
N LYS A 86 10.93 -18.71 -15.04
CA LYS A 86 10.64 -17.35 -15.50
C LYS A 86 9.60 -16.73 -14.59
N ILE A 87 9.85 -15.50 -14.14
CA ILE A 87 8.88 -14.70 -13.38
C ILE A 87 8.54 -13.42 -14.13
N THR A 88 7.24 -13.14 -14.24
CA THR A 88 6.73 -11.94 -14.87
C THR A 88 5.90 -11.16 -13.86
N THR A 89 6.18 -9.86 -13.70
CA THR A 89 5.43 -8.98 -12.79
C THR A 89 4.89 -7.73 -13.50
N TYR A 90 3.74 -7.26 -13.03
CA TYR A 90 3.06 -6.08 -13.54
C TYR A 90 2.20 -5.42 -12.45
N ASN A 91 2.06 -4.08 -12.47
CA ASN A 91 1.20 -3.29 -11.59
C ASN A 91 0.23 -2.40 -12.37
N ASP A 92 -1.05 -2.35 -11.95
CA ASP A 92 -2.01 -1.38 -12.48
C ASP A 92 -1.74 0.04 -11.95
N ALA A 93 -1.28 0.16 -10.71
CA ALA A 93 -0.97 1.44 -10.10
C ALA A 93 0.44 1.90 -10.46
N PRO A 94 0.64 3.19 -10.80
CA PRO A 94 1.96 3.71 -11.12
C PRO A 94 2.92 3.63 -9.94
N ALA A 95 4.21 3.49 -10.23
CA ALA A 95 5.25 3.51 -9.21
C ALA A 95 5.22 4.83 -8.43
N GLY A 96 5.42 4.77 -7.12
CA GLY A 96 5.36 5.95 -6.25
C GLY A 96 3.97 6.53 -6.06
N SER A 97 2.94 5.75 -6.35
CA SER A 97 1.53 6.12 -6.20
C SER A 97 1.11 6.47 -4.76
N GLY A 98 1.84 6.00 -3.75
CA GLY A 98 1.44 6.11 -2.34
C GLY A 98 0.33 5.13 -1.95
N LEU A 99 0.05 4.12 -2.79
CA LEU A 99 -0.97 3.09 -2.55
C LEU A 99 -0.37 1.76 -2.04
N GLY A 100 0.88 1.76 -1.57
CA GLY A 100 1.53 0.54 -1.07
C GLY A 100 1.97 -0.43 -2.17
N THR A 101 2.21 0.05 -3.41
CA THR A 101 2.51 -0.79 -4.59
C THR A 101 3.71 -1.72 -4.40
N SER A 102 4.78 -1.27 -3.73
CA SER A 102 5.95 -2.10 -3.42
C SER A 102 5.56 -3.30 -2.54
N SER A 103 4.88 -3.02 -1.42
CA SER A 103 4.45 -4.05 -0.47
C SER A 103 3.42 -5.00 -1.08
N THR A 104 2.50 -4.48 -1.90
CA THR A 104 1.53 -5.29 -2.66
C THR A 104 2.26 -6.23 -3.62
N MET A 105 3.30 -5.74 -4.32
CA MET A 105 4.12 -6.58 -5.21
C MET A 105 4.86 -7.68 -4.44
N VAL A 106 5.44 -7.38 -3.28
CA VAL A 106 6.11 -8.42 -2.46
C VAL A 106 5.12 -9.49 -2.01
N VAL A 107 3.92 -9.11 -1.56
CA VAL A 107 2.86 -10.06 -1.19
C VAL A 107 2.41 -10.88 -2.41
N CYS A 108 2.26 -10.24 -3.58
CA CYS A 108 1.89 -10.91 -4.83
C CYS A 108 2.93 -11.96 -5.24
N ILE A 109 4.22 -11.61 -5.20
CA ILE A 109 5.32 -12.55 -5.51
C ILE A 109 5.34 -13.70 -4.50
N LEU A 110 5.19 -13.40 -3.19
CA LEU A 110 5.10 -14.43 -2.16
C LEU A 110 3.93 -15.40 -2.43
N LYS A 111 2.74 -14.90 -2.77
CA LYS A 111 1.59 -15.77 -3.10
C LYS A 111 1.88 -16.65 -4.31
N ALA A 112 2.57 -16.15 -5.33
CA ALA A 112 2.97 -16.97 -6.47
C ALA A 112 3.95 -18.10 -6.08
N PHE A 113 4.94 -17.82 -5.22
CA PHE A 113 5.83 -18.85 -4.68
C PHE A 113 5.11 -19.84 -3.76
N ILE A 114 4.19 -19.36 -2.92
CA ILE A 114 3.35 -20.20 -2.03
C ILE A 114 2.57 -21.23 -2.86
N GLU A 115 1.92 -20.78 -3.92
CA GLU A 115 1.16 -21.65 -4.81
C GLU A 115 2.07 -22.61 -5.60
N TRP A 116 3.15 -22.10 -6.17
CA TRP A 116 4.09 -22.92 -6.95
C TRP A 116 4.70 -24.03 -6.12
N LEU A 117 5.24 -23.68 -4.94
CA LEU A 117 6.00 -24.59 -4.07
C LEU A 117 5.13 -25.27 -3.00
N SER A 118 3.82 -24.97 -2.97
CA SER A 118 2.86 -25.48 -1.97
C SER A 118 3.30 -25.21 -0.53
N LEU A 119 3.72 -23.97 -0.24
CA LEU A 119 4.21 -23.58 1.08
C LEU A 119 3.06 -23.38 2.07
N PRO A 120 3.21 -23.79 3.35
CA PRO A 120 2.15 -23.73 4.36
C PRO A 120 2.07 -22.34 5.02
N LEU A 121 1.83 -21.27 4.24
CA LEU A 121 1.75 -19.91 4.72
C LEU A 121 0.33 -19.35 4.55
N GLY A 122 -0.29 -18.94 5.65
CA GLY A 122 -1.53 -18.18 5.68
C GLY A 122 -1.30 -16.67 5.49
N ASP A 123 -2.37 -15.87 5.63
CA ASP A 123 -2.31 -14.44 5.34
C ASP A 123 -1.46 -13.67 6.37
N TYR A 124 -1.49 -14.07 7.64
CA TYR A 124 -0.65 -13.47 8.69
C TYR A 124 0.83 -13.75 8.46
N GLU A 125 1.18 -15.00 8.17
CA GLU A 125 2.57 -15.41 7.89
C GLU A 125 3.09 -14.73 6.62
N THR A 126 2.26 -14.67 5.57
CA THR A 126 2.60 -13.97 4.31
C THR A 126 2.86 -12.49 4.54
N SER A 127 1.97 -11.81 5.29
CA SER A 127 2.12 -10.38 5.62
C SER A 127 3.38 -10.09 6.43
N ARG A 128 3.63 -10.92 7.46
CA ARG A 128 4.83 -10.81 8.30
C ARG A 128 6.09 -11.04 7.48
N LEU A 129 6.12 -12.09 6.66
CA LEU A 129 7.26 -12.42 5.82
C LEU A 129 7.53 -11.30 4.80
N ALA A 130 6.48 -10.76 4.16
CA ALA A 130 6.58 -9.61 3.26
C ALA A 130 7.22 -8.39 3.96
N TYR A 131 6.75 -8.08 5.17
CA TYR A 131 7.32 -7.00 5.98
C TYR A 131 8.80 -7.25 6.30
N GLU A 132 9.17 -8.46 6.71
CA GLU A 132 10.55 -8.81 7.03
C GLU A 132 11.46 -8.68 5.80
N ILE A 133 11.04 -9.18 4.65
CA ILE A 133 11.79 -9.05 3.39
C ILE A 133 12.01 -7.57 3.05
N GLU A 134 10.94 -6.76 3.05
CA GLU A 134 11.08 -5.35 2.68
C GLU A 134 11.92 -4.55 3.68
N ARG A 135 11.69 -4.72 5.00
CA ARG A 135 12.25 -3.83 6.04
C ARG A 135 13.55 -4.32 6.62
N LYS A 136 13.72 -5.65 6.75
CA LYS A 136 14.94 -6.23 7.35
C LYS A 136 15.93 -6.68 6.28
N ASP A 137 15.48 -7.46 5.28
CA ASP A 137 16.39 -8.06 4.30
C ASP A 137 16.82 -7.04 3.23
N LEU A 138 15.88 -6.20 2.75
CA LEU A 138 16.13 -5.18 1.72
C LEU A 138 16.37 -3.76 2.29
N GLY A 139 16.13 -3.54 3.58
CA GLY A 139 16.36 -2.24 4.24
C GLY A 139 15.47 -1.10 3.76
N LEU A 140 14.31 -1.39 3.16
CA LEU A 140 13.41 -0.37 2.65
C LEU A 140 12.63 0.31 3.78
N SER A 141 12.51 1.65 3.73
CA SER A 141 11.74 2.41 4.72
C SER A 141 10.23 2.25 4.53
N GLY A 142 9.49 2.05 5.62
CA GLY A 142 8.02 1.93 5.59
C GLY A 142 7.43 1.47 6.91
N GLY A 143 6.10 1.42 6.94
CA GLY A 143 5.31 0.79 8.00
C GLY A 143 4.96 -0.67 7.68
N LYS A 144 3.96 -1.18 8.39
CA LYS A 144 3.50 -2.58 8.30
C LYS A 144 2.14 -2.72 7.62
N GLN A 145 1.37 -1.64 7.46
CA GLN A 145 -0.02 -1.69 7.04
C GLN A 145 -0.23 -2.27 5.64
N ASP A 146 0.68 -1.94 4.69
CA ASP A 146 0.47 -2.23 3.27
C ASP A 146 0.56 -3.73 2.98
N GLN A 147 1.48 -4.46 3.63
CA GLN A 147 1.62 -5.91 3.49
C GLN A 147 0.38 -6.63 4.02
N TYR A 148 -0.14 -6.20 5.18
CA TYR A 148 -1.36 -6.78 5.74
C TYR A 148 -2.60 -6.41 4.92
N ALA A 149 -2.69 -5.17 4.42
CA ALA A 149 -3.78 -4.78 3.53
C ALA A 149 -3.80 -5.63 2.25
N ALA A 150 -2.64 -5.83 1.61
CA ALA A 150 -2.54 -6.62 0.39
C ALA A 150 -2.88 -8.10 0.60
N ALA A 151 -2.48 -8.69 1.73
CA ALA A 151 -2.76 -10.10 2.01
C ALA A 151 -4.22 -10.36 2.37
N PHE A 152 -4.81 -9.50 3.23
CA PHE A 152 -6.17 -9.71 3.74
C PHE A 152 -7.26 -9.18 2.80
N GLY A 153 -7.03 -8.04 2.12
CA GLY A 153 -8.03 -7.38 1.28
C GLY A 153 -9.24 -6.83 2.05
N GLY A 154 -10.10 -6.12 1.35
CA GLY A 154 -11.33 -5.56 1.91
C GLY A 154 -11.08 -4.36 2.83
N PHE A 155 -12.06 -4.09 3.69
CA PHE A 155 -11.99 -3.05 4.71
C PHE A 155 -11.45 -3.62 6.00
N ASN A 156 -10.34 -3.07 6.52
CA ASN A 156 -9.69 -3.58 7.72
C ASN A 156 -9.43 -2.47 8.74
N TYR A 157 -9.71 -2.79 9.99
CA TYR A 157 -9.20 -2.06 11.14
C TYR A 157 -8.06 -2.86 11.76
N MET A 158 -6.87 -2.29 11.71
CA MET A 158 -5.64 -2.97 12.12
C MET A 158 -5.05 -2.33 13.37
N GLU A 159 -4.55 -3.17 14.28
CA GLU A 159 -3.86 -2.76 15.50
C GLU A 159 -2.42 -3.24 15.45
N PHE A 160 -1.50 -2.32 15.66
CA PHE A 160 -0.06 -2.58 15.68
C PHE A 160 0.44 -2.40 17.11
N LEU A 161 0.76 -3.50 17.76
CA LEU A 161 1.14 -3.56 19.15
C LEU A 161 2.66 -3.71 19.30
N PRO A 162 3.23 -3.49 20.51
CA PRO A 162 4.62 -3.82 20.80
C PRO A 162 4.95 -5.27 20.48
N ASN A 163 6.25 -5.58 20.30
CA ASN A 163 6.75 -6.91 19.94
C ASN A 163 6.27 -7.42 18.57
N ASP A 164 6.06 -6.51 17.63
CA ASP A 164 5.64 -6.82 16.25
C ASP A 164 4.30 -7.58 16.13
N ILE A 165 3.45 -7.50 17.16
CA ILE A 165 2.12 -8.10 17.13
C ILE A 165 1.22 -7.22 16.26
N VAL A 166 0.54 -7.84 15.30
CA VAL A 166 -0.47 -7.18 14.44
C VAL A 166 -1.78 -7.93 14.54
N ILE A 167 -2.86 -7.20 14.74
CA ILE A 167 -4.23 -7.74 14.75
C ILE A 167 -4.97 -7.10 13.58
N VAL A 168 -5.50 -7.92 12.69
CA VAL A 168 -6.35 -7.48 11.59
C VAL A 168 -7.80 -7.81 11.90
N ASN A 169 -8.64 -6.78 11.94
CA ASN A 169 -10.08 -6.90 12.14
C ASN A 169 -10.79 -6.53 10.82
N PRO A 170 -11.17 -7.50 9.97
CA PRO A 170 -11.96 -7.23 8.79
C PRO A 170 -13.31 -6.62 9.18
N LEU A 171 -13.70 -5.52 8.54
CA LEU A 171 -14.95 -4.83 8.80
C LEU A 171 -16.03 -5.33 7.84
N LYS A 172 -17.10 -5.85 8.39
CA LYS A 172 -18.28 -6.24 7.61
C LYS A 172 -19.11 -4.99 7.26
N MET A 173 -18.75 -4.36 6.14
CA MET A 173 -19.45 -3.20 5.64
C MET A 173 -20.80 -3.56 5.01
N LYS A 174 -21.81 -2.70 5.21
CA LYS A 174 -23.04 -2.82 4.43
C LYS A 174 -22.79 -2.37 2.99
N ARG A 175 -23.34 -3.08 2.01
CA ARG A 175 -23.09 -2.82 0.59
C ARG A 175 -23.38 -1.37 0.20
N TRP A 176 -24.51 -0.82 0.63
CA TRP A 176 -24.89 0.56 0.33
C TRP A 176 -23.86 1.60 0.83
N ILE A 177 -23.15 1.33 1.96
CA ILE A 177 -22.09 2.23 2.47
C ILE A 177 -20.89 2.20 1.54
N VAL A 178 -20.51 1.02 1.04
CA VAL A 178 -19.41 0.87 0.09
C VAL A 178 -19.76 1.58 -1.22
N ASP A 179 -20.98 1.39 -1.73
CA ASP A 179 -21.47 2.04 -2.96
C ASP A 179 -21.48 3.57 -2.82
N GLU A 180 -21.90 4.11 -1.66
CA GLU A 180 -21.89 5.54 -1.38
C GLU A 180 -20.46 6.09 -1.29
N LEU A 181 -19.54 5.36 -0.67
CA LEU A 181 -18.11 5.71 -0.65
C LEU A 181 -17.54 5.79 -2.06
N GLU A 182 -17.78 4.79 -2.91
CA GLU A 182 -17.32 4.78 -4.31
C GLU A 182 -17.90 5.95 -5.10
N ALA A 183 -19.19 6.25 -4.90
CA ALA A 183 -19.84 7.39 -5.51
C ALA A 183 -19.28 8.73 -5.01
N SER A 184 -18.85 8.81 -3.74
CA SER A 184 -18.41 10.03 -3.07
C SER A 184 -16.91 10.25 -3.09
N MET A 185 -16.12 9.41 -3.75
CA MET A 185 -14.65 9.54 -3.76
C MET A 185 -14.10 9.77 -5.16
N VAL A 186 -13.05 10.59 -5.23
CA VAL A 186 -12.24 10.84 -6.44
C VAL A 186 -10.79 10.55 -6.09
N LEU A 187 -10.12 9.73 -6.89
CA LEU A 187 -8.72 9.39 -6.77
C LEU A 187 -7.93 10.10 -7.87
N TYR A 188 -7.09 11.07 -7.51
CA TYR A 188 -6.33 11.90 -8.43
C TYR A 188 -4.83 11.66 -8.26
N PHE A 189 -4.14 11.27 -9.34
CA PHE A 189 -2.69 11.12 -9.36
C PHE A 189 -2.02 12.44 -9.76
N THR A 190 -1.09 12.91 -8.94
CA THR A 190 -0.44 14.22 -9.13
C THR A 190 0.62 14.24 -10.22
N GLY A 191 0.94 13.10 -10.85
CA GLY A 191 2.03 13.00 -11.84
C GLY A 191 3.44 13.03 -11.26
N ALA A 192 3.59 13.35 -9.98
CA ALA A 192 4.88 13.45 -9.31
C ALA A 192 4.99 12.40 -8.19
N SER A 193 6.06 11.63 -8.21
CA SER A 193 6.46 10.77 -7.10
C SER A 193 7.70 11.37 -6.45
N ARG A 194 7.67 11.58 -5.13
CA ARG A 194 8.87 11.84 -4.33
C ARG A 194 9.24 10.60 -3.52
N SER A 195 10.49 10.52 -3.13
CA SER A 195 10.95 9.47 -2.24
C SER A 195 10.16 9.47 -0.92
N SER A 196 9.21 8.56 -0.79
CA SER A 196 8.47 8.32 0.46
C SER A 196 9.40 8.00 1.62
N ALA A 197 10.55 7.39 1.34
CA ALA A 197 11.57 7.02 2.32
C ALA A 197 12.05 8.23 3.15
N ALA A 198 12.37 9.35 2.49
CA ALA A 198 12.86 10.54 3.20
C ALA A 198 11.81 11.10 4.19
N ILE A 199 10.53 11.12 3.80
CA ILE A 199 9.45 11.58 4.69
C ILE A 199 9.25 10.61 5.85
N ILE A 200 9.29 9.30 5.58
CA ILE A 200 9.16 8.28 6.63
C ILE A 200 10.34 8.34 7.60
N ASP A 201 11.55 8.54 7.10
CA ASP A 201 12.74 8.64 7.94
C ASP A 201 12.71 9.90 8.82
N GLU A 202 12.18 11.03 8.31
CA GLU A 202 11.95 12.23 9.12
C GLU A 202 10.87 11.97 10.19
N GLN A 203 9.79 11.28 9.88
CA GLN A 203 8.78 10.88 10.88
C GLN A 203 9.39 10.00 11.98
N LYS A 204 10.22 9.02 11.62
CA LYS A 204 10.96 8.18 12.59
C LYS A 204 11.86 9.03 13.48
N LYS A 205 12.63 9.96 12.88
CA LYS A 205 13.51 10.88 13.60
C LYS A 205 12.73 11.76 14.56
N ASN A 206 11.61 12.35 14.13
CA ASN A 206 10.76 13.20 14.97
C ASN A 206 10.21 12.43 16.18
N THR A 207 9.83 11.18 16.00
CA THR A 207 9.39 10.32 17.11
C THR A 207 10.54 10.00 18.05
N SER A 208 11.69 9.58 17.52
CA SER A 208 12.88 9.19 18.31
C SER A 208 13.47 10.37 19.10
N SER A 209 13.41 11.59 18.55
CA SER A 209 13.90 12.81 19.21
C SER A 209 12.92 13.42 20.21
N GLY A 210 11.72 12.84 20.36
CA GLY A 210 10.69 13.36 21.26
C GLY A 210 10.05 14.67 20.78
N ASN A 211 9.97 14.92 19.47
CA ASN A 211 9.31 16.10 18.92
C ASN A 211 7.81 16.06 19.27
N GLN A 212 7.45 16.83 20.32
CA GLN A 212 6.11 16.81 20.90
C GLN A 212 5.02 17.15 19.90
N THR A 213 5.21 18.14 19.04
CA THR A 213 4.23 18.53 18.00
C THR A 213 3.95 17.40 17.03
N ALA A 214 4.99 16.70 16.56
CA ALA A 214 4.83 15.56 15.64
C ALA A 214 4.18 14.36 16.33
N ILE A 215 4.55 14.09 17.59
CA ILE A 215 3.97 12.98 18.38
C ILE A 215 2.48 13.22 18.66
N GLU A 216 2.10 14.44 19.07
CA GLU A 216 0.69 14.80 19.29
C GLU A 216 -0.14 14.73 18.01
N ALA A 217 0.42 15.19 16.88
CA ALA A 217 -0.22 15.03 15.58
C ALA A 217 -0.43 13.55 15.25
N MET A 218 0.54 12.70 15.52
CA MET A 218 0.43 11.26 15.33
C MET A 218 -0.62 10.62 16.23
N HIS A 219 -0.75 11.07 17.49
CA HIS A 219 -1.82 10.62 18.39
C HIS A 219 -3.21 10.95 17.82
N ARG A 220 -3.41 12.16 17.28
CA ARG A 220 -4.69 12.55 16.65
C ARG A 220 -4.94 11.73 15.37
N ILE A 221 -3.93 11.50 14.55
CA ILE A 221 -4.02 10.64 13.36
C ILE A 221 -4.38 9.21 13.74
N LYS A 222 -3.76 8.67 14.79
CA LYS A 222 -4.11 7.36 15.33
C LYS A 222 -5.57 7.32 15.79
N GLN A 223 -6.04 8.32 16.53
CA GLN A 223 -7.43 8.41 16.97
C GLN A 223 -8.40 8.50 15.80
N SER A 224 -8.04 9.21 14.72
CA SER A 224 -8.88 9.30 13.52
C SER A 224 -9.21 7.93 12.90
N ALA A 225 -8.41 6.88 13.12
CA ALA A 225 -8.74 5.53 12.67
C ALA A 225 -9.94 4.94 13.42
N VAL A 226 -10.05 5.24 14.73
CA VAL A 226 -11.19 4.83 15.56
C VAL A 226 -12.46 5.57 15.13
N ASP A 227 -12.35 6.89 15.03
CA ASP A 227 -13.50 7.77 14.74
C ASP A 227 -14.04 7.47 13.34
N MET A 228 -13.16 7.31 12.36
CA MET A 228 -13.53 6.96 10.99
C MET A 228 -14.18 5.58 10.88
N LYS A 229 -13.68 4.57 11.62
CA LYS A 229 -14.33 3.26 11.71
C LYS A 229 -15.79 3.41 12.17
N LEU A 230 -16.01 4.21 13.21
CA LEU A 230 -17.36 4.43 13.77
C LEU A 230 -18.27 5.19 12.78
N ALA A 231 -17.74 6.21 12.09
CA ALA A 231 -18.47 6.95 11.06
C ALA A 231 -18.89 6.03 9.90
N LEU A 232 -17.96 5.21 9.39
CA LEU A 232 -18.22 4.28 8.29
C LEU A 232 -19.26 3.20 8.67
N LEU A 233 -19.13 2.59 9.83
CA LEU A 233 -20.08 1.55 10.27
C LEU A 233 -21.51 2.10 10.45
N LYS A 234 -21.65 3.41 10.72
CA LYS A 234 -22.94 4.10 10.78
C LYS A 234 -23.42 4.60 9.41
N GLY A 235 -22.54 4.70 8.41
CA GLY A 235 -22.84 5.33 7.11
C GLY A 235 -22.87 6.85 7.19
N ASP A 236 -22.13 7.45 8.15
CA ASP A 236 -22.06 8.91 8.31
C ASP A 236 -20.95 9.49 7.41
N MET A 237 -21.32 9.79 6.16
CA MET A 237 -20.40 10.34 5.16
C MET A 237 -19.96 11.78 5.48
N ALA A 238 -20.77 12.55 6.19
CA ALA A 238 -20.40 13.91 6.59
C ALA A 238 -19.27 13.86 7.63
N GLU A 239 -19.42 13.03 8.64
CA GLU A 239 -18.39 12.82 9.66
C GLU A 239 -17.13 12.17 9.05
N PHE A 240 -17.28 11.21 8.12
CA PHE A 240 -16.17 10.66 7.36
C PHE A 240 -15.34 11.73 6.64
N ALA A 241 -16.00 12.64 5.92
CA ALA A 241 -15.34 13.75 5.23
C ALA A 241 -14.63 14.69 6.22
N HIS A 242 -15.29 15.03 7.32
CA HIS A 242 -14.71 15.86 8.38
C HIS A 242 -13.42 15.26 8.95
N ILE A 243 -13.43 13.98 9.30
CA ILE A 243 -12.27 13.25 9.83
C ILE A 243 -11.13 13.19 8.80
N ILE A 244 -11.42 12.98 7.51
CA ILE A 244 -10.40 13.02 6.43
C ILE A 244 -9.69 14.37 6.40
N GLY A 245 -10.44 15.48 6.46
CA GLY A 245 -9.89 16.83 6.44
C GLY A 245 -9.01 17.11 7.66
N GLN A 246 -9.48 16.78 8.85
CA GLN A 246 -8.69 16.96 10.08
C GLN A 246 -7.42 16.10 10.09
N ALA A 247 -7.51 14.83 9.68
CA ALA A 247 -6.37 13.94 9.61
C ALA A 247 -5.32 14.43 8.60
N TRP A 248 -5.73 15.10 7.53
CA TRP A 248 -4.80 15.74 6.58
C TRP A 248 -4.06 16.92 7.22
N GLU A 249 -4.75 17.79 7.96
CA GLU A 249 -4.13 18.91 8.67
C GLU A 249 -3.11 18.45 9.72
N ASP A 250 -3.42 17.38 10.44
CA ASP A 250 -2.48 16.80 11.40
C ASP A 250 -1.31 16.10 10.69
N LYS A 251 -1.56 15.43 9.56
CA LYS A 251 -0.51 14.77 8.80
C LYS A 251 0.58 15.74 8.34
N LYS A 252 0.20 16.94 7.90
CA LYS A 252 1.16 17.98 7.50
C LYS A 252 2.12 18.42 8.62
N LYS A 253 1.76 18.16 9.89
CA LYS A 253 2.59 18.50 11.07
C LYS A 253 3.61 17.41 11.44
N MET A 254 3.53 16.21 10.83
CA MET A 254 4.39 15.07 11.19
C MET A 254 5.81 15.18 10.64
N ALA A 255 5.97 15.73 9.44
CA ALA A 255 7.26 15.91 8.77
C ALA A 255 7.14 16.99 7.69
N ASN A 256 8.31 17.53 7.29
CA ASN A 256 8.39 18.44 6.16
C ASN A 256 8.16 17.71 4.83
N GLY A 257 7.72 18.44 3.80
CA GLY A 257 7.58 17.88 2.45
C GLY A 257 6.36 16.96 2.23
N ILE A 258 5.51 16.76 3.23
CA ILE A 258 4.25 16.00 3.10
C ILE A 258 3.31 16.69 2.10
N THR A 259 3.34 18.02 2.03
CA THR A 259 2.66 18.83 0.99
C THR A 259 3.65 19.62 0.17
N ASN A 260 3.25 20.08 -1.01
CA ASN A 260 4.02 20.90 -1.93
C ASN A 260 3.07 21.72 -2.82
N PRO A 261 3.58 22.67 -3.64
CA PRO A 261 2.72 23.51 -4.49
C PRO A 261 1.82 22.74 -5.45
N THR A 262 2.27 21.62 -6.01
CA THR A 262 1.46 20.78 -6.91
C THR A 262 0.28 20.15 -6.17
N ILE A 263 0.53 19.60 -4.99
CA ILE A 263 -0.51 19.05 -4.12
C ILE A 263 -1.50 20.17 -3.74
N GLN A 264 -0.98 21.32 -3.26
CA GLN A 264 -1.85 22.42 -2.85
C GLN A 264 -2.73 22.92 -4.01
N LYS A 265 -2.18 23.06 -5.21
CA LYS A 265 -2.95 23.43 -6.41
C LYS A 265 -4.09 22.44 -6.70
N ALA A 266 -3.84 21.14 -6.54
CA ALA A 266 -4.88 20.12 -6.73
C ALA A 266 -5.99 20.24 -5.67
N PHE A 267 -5.63 20.53 -4.41
CA PHE A 267 -6.60 20.79 -3.35
C PHE A 267 -7.44 22.03 -3.64
N ASP A 268 -6.80 23.14 -4.03
CA ASP A 268 -7.50 24.41 -4.32
C ASP A 268 -8.50 24.23 -5.46
N VAL A 269 -8.11 23.54 -6.54
CA VAL A 269 -8.97 23.25 -7.69
C VAL A 269 -10.14 22.35 -7.29
N ALA A 270 -9.86 21.26 -6.53
CA ALA A 270 -10.90 20.32 -6.11
C ALA A 270 -11.93 20.99 -5.17
N PHE A 271 -11.46 21.79 -4.19
CA PHE A 271 -12.35 22.50 -3.27
C PHE A 271 -13.18 23.58 -3.98
N ALA A 272 -12.59 24.33 -4.92
CA ALA A 272 -13.34 25.29 -5.73
C ALA A 272 -14.44 24.62 -6.57
N ALA A 273 -14.22 23.36 -7.00
CA ALA A 273 -15.21 22.57 -7.73
C ALA A 273 -16.21 21.83 -6.83
N GLY A 274 -16.07 21.89 -5.50
CA GLY A 274 -17.05 21.35 -4.54
C GLY A 274 -16.61 20.11 -3.76
N ALA A 275 -15.31 19.72 -3.77
CA ALA A 275 -14.80 18.72 -2.85
C ALA A 275 -14.98 19.18 -1.39
N LYS A 276 -15.31 18.25 -0.51
CA LYS A 276 -15.55 18.52 0.93
C LYS A 276 -14.30 18.31 1.78
N ALA A 277 -13.50 17.34 1.40
CA ALA A 277 -12.27 16.99 2.09
C ALA A 277 -11.30 16.29 1.12
N GLY A 278 -10.07 16.12 1.56
CA GLY A 278 -9.10 15.32 0.82
C GLY A 278 -7.87 15.02 1.65
N LYS A 279 -7.09 14.04 1.22
CA LYS A 279 -5.78 13.72 1.79
C LYS A 279 -4.89 13.04 0.77
N VAL A 280 -3.59 13.21 0.91
CA VAL A 280 -2.60 12.45 0.13
C VAL A 280 -2.48 11.03 0.71
N SER A 281 -2.45 10.04 -0.18
CA SER A 281 -2.19 8.64 0.19
C SER A 281 -0.72 8.40 0.54
N GLY A 282 -0.42 7.35 1.28
CA GLY A 282 0.94 6.98 1.67
C GLY A 282 1.63 8.01 2.56
N ALA A 283 2.93 8.20 2.40
CA ALA A 283 3.74 9.10 3.22
C ALA A 283 3.45 10.59 2.96
N GLY A 284 2.98 10.95 1.78
CA GLY A 284 2.83 12.32 1.31
C GLY A 284 3.89 12.70 0.27
N GLY A 285 3.94 14.00 -0.10
CA GLY A 285 4.92 14.54 -1.05
C GLY A 285 4.60 14.30 -2.53
N GLY A 286 3.60 13.50 -2.85
CA GLY A 286 3.17 13.14 -4.21
C GLY A 286 2.32 11.88 -4.23
N GLY A 287 2.11 11.31 -5.41
CA GLY A 287 1.26 10.15 -5.59
C GLY A 287 -0.22 10.51 -5.70
N PHE A 288 -1.11 9.65 -5.17
CA PHE A 288 -2.53 9.88 -5.21
C PHE A 288 -3.04 10.78 -4.08
N ILE A 289 -3.98 11.63 -4.44
CA ILE A 289 -4.84 12.36 -3.50
C ILE A 289 -6.24 11.74 -3.57
N MET A 290 -6.78 11.40 -2.40
CA MET A 290 -8.19 11.03 -2.26
C MET A 290 -8.98 12.28 -1.92
N PHE A 291 -9.99 12.62 -2.72
CA PHE A 291 -10.98 13.66 -2.41
C PHE A 291 -12.31 13.02 -2.04
N VAL A 292 -13.00 13.59 -1.08
CA VAL A 292 -14.38 13.27 -0.74
C VAL A 292 -15.27 14.35 -1.34
N VAL A 293 -16.28 13.94 -2.09
CA VAL A 293 -17.19 14.82 -2.84
C VAL A 293 -18.65 14.40 -2.63
N GLU A 294 -19.57 15.31 -2.74
CA GLU A 294 -20.97 14.92 -2.91
C GLU A 294 -21.14 14.25 -4.28
N PRO A 295 -21.84 13.11 -4.40
CA PRO A 295 -21.97 12.39 -5.68
C PRO A 295 -22.44 13.28 -6.84
N VAL A 296 -23.34 14.24 -6.58
CA VAL A 296 -23.85 15.20 -7.57
C VAL A 296 -22.79 16.20 -8.07
N ARG A 297 -21.70 16.40 -7.32
CA ARG A 297 -20.60 17.31 -7.69
C ARG A 297 -19.38 16.56 -8.25
N LYS A 298 -19.42 15.22 -8.27
CA LYS A 298 -18.25 14.39 -8.66
C LYS A 298 -17.74 14.73 -10.06
N CYS A 299 -18.64 14.87 -11.03
CA CYS A 299 -18.25 15.18 -12.42
C CYS A 299 -17.52 16.53 -12.52
N GLU A 300 -18.00 17.56 -11.85
CA GLU A 300 -17.38 18.90 -11.85
C GLU A 300 -15.96 18.87 -11.24
N VAL A 301 -15.78 18.11 -10.14
CA VAL A 301 -14.48 17.95 -9.49
C VAL A 301 -13.53 17.17 -10.42
N VAL A 302 -14.00 16.10 -11.05
CA VAL A 302 -13.21 15.31 -12.02
C VAL A 302 -12.78 16.16 -13.20
N GLU A 303 -13.72 16.87 -13.85
CA GLU A 303 -13.42 17.76 -15.00
C GLU A 303 -12.42 18.88 -14.64
N SER A 304 -12.52 19.40 -13.41
CA SER A 304 -11.62 20.45 -12.94
C SER A 304 -10.20 19.91 -12.67
N LEU A 305 -10.09 18.73 -12.08
CA LEU A 305 -8.80 18.07 -11.83
C LEU A 305 -8.11 17.60 -13.12
N GLN A 306 -8.87 17.18 -14.13
CA GLN A 306 -8.34 16.79 -15.45
C GLN A 306 -7.68 17.93 -16.23
N LYS A 307 -7.89 19.19 -15.83
CA LYS A 307 -7.18 20.36 -16.39
C LYS A 307 -5.77 20.55 -15.84
N LEU A 308 -5.39 19.78 -14.83
CA LEU A 308 -4.04 19.75 -14.26
C LEU A 308 -3.17 18.67 -14.94
N ASP A 309 -1.87 18.69 -14.66
CA ASP A 309 -0.88 17.77 -15.29
C ASP A 309 -1.01 16.30 -14.84
N GLY A 310 -1.85 16.00 -13.86
CA GLY A 310 -2.12 14.65 -13.37
C GLY A 310 -3.30 13.99 -14.10
N PHE A 311 -3.84 12.91 -13.50
CA PHE A 311 -5.02 12.25 -14.02
C PHE A 311 -5.90 11.70 -12.91
N VAL A 312 -7.20 11.58 -13.18
CA VAL A 312 -8.16 10.90 -12.30
C VAL A 312 -8.15 9.40 -12.64
N MET A 313 -7.97 8.58 -11.62
CA MET A 313 -8.00 7.12 -11.73
C MET A 313 -9.37 6.60 -11.26
N PRO A 314 -10.14 5.92 -12.11
CA PRO A 314 -11.33 5.21 -11.67
C PRO A 314 -10.92 4.04 -10.79
N PHE A 315 -11.70 3.77 -9.76
CA PHE A 315 -11.47 2.63 -8.87
C PHE A 315 -12.78 2.12 -8.29
N GLN A 316 -12.73 0.91 -7.77
CA GLN A 316 -13.75 0.30 -6.93
C GLN A 316 -13.07 -0.35 -5.73
N PHE A 317 -13.78 -0.50 -4.62
CA PHE A 317 -13.25 -1.28 -3.51
C PHE A 317 -13.26 -2.77 -3.85
N SER A 318 -12.24 -3.47 -3.37
CA SER A 318 -12.07 -4.91 -3.55
C SER A 318 -12.25 -5.61 -2.21
N ASP A 319 -13.03 -6.69 -2.18
CA ASP A 319 -13.28 -7.47 -0.96
C ASP A 319 -12.20 -8.53 -0.70
N GLY A 320 -11.46 -8.94 -1.76
CA GLY A 320 -10.44 -9.98 -1.68
C GLY A 320 -9.03 -9.43 -1.47
N GLY A 321 -8.21 -10.20 -0.74
CA GLY A 321 -6.78 -10.01 -0.64
C GLY A 321 -6.01 -10.77 -1.73
N ALA A 322 -4.69 -10.85 -1.56
CA ALA A 322 -3.84 -11.57 -2.49
C ALA A 322 -4.20 -13.06 -2.55
N HIS A 323 -4.39 -13.55 -3.75
CA HIS A 323 -4.66 -14.96 -4.02
C HIS A 323 -3.85 -15.45 -5.21
N GLY A 324 -3.53 -16.75 -5.22
CA GLY A 324 -2.82 -17.42 -6.30
C GLY A 324 -3.58 -18.65 -6.77
N TRP A 325 -3.23 -19.13 -7.94
CA TRP A 325 -3.74 -20.40 -8.48
C TRP A 325 -2.73 -21.00 -9.48
N LYS A 326 -2.80 -22.33 -9.66
CA LYS A 326 -2.02 -23.02 -10.68
C LYS A 326 -2.81 -23.08 -11.99
N ILE A 327 -2.15 -22.76 -13.09
CA ILE A 327 -2.69 -22.93 -14.43
C ILE A 327 -2.27 -24.34 -14.89
N TYR A 328 -3.25 -25.21 -15.10
CA TYR A 328 -3.02 -26.53 -15.66
C TYR A 328 -3.12 -26.44 -17.19
N SER A 329 -2.01 -26.60 -17.89
CA SER A 329 -2.07 -26.71 -19.36
C SER A 329 -2.73 -28.05 -19.74
N THR A 330 -3.68 -27.98 -20.66
CA THR A 330 -4.33 -29.17 -21.22
C THR A 330 -3.42 -29.95 -22.19
N ASP A 331 -2.22 -29.45 -22.46
CA ASP A 331 -1.28 -29.99 -23.47
C ASP A 331 -0.37 -31.12 -22.95
N LYS A 332 -0.68 -31.70 -21.78
CA LYS A 332 -0.02 -32.88 -21.23
C LYS A 332 -1.03 -34.02 -21.01
N VAL A 333 -1.83 -34.33 -22.02
CA VAL A 333 -2.58 -35.59 -22.11
C VAL A 333 -2.16 -36.32 -23.37
#